data_dad0193f504f06bfdf9a30ba02a4f5de
#
_entry.id   dad0193f504f06bfdf9a30ba02a4f5de
#
_cell.length_a   1.000
_cell.length_b   1.000
_cell.length_c   1.000
_cell.angle_alpha   90.00
_cell.angle_beta   90.00
_cell.angle_gamma   90.00
#
_symmetry.space_group_name_H-M   'P 1'
#
loop_
_entity.id
_entity.type
_entity.pdbx_description
1 polymer ?
#
loop_
_entity_poly.entity_id
_entity_poly.type
_entity_poly.pdbx_seq_one_letter_code
_entity_poly.pdbx_strand_id
1 'polypeptide(L)'
;KKKLTCEHLWREARSKNDSSIIEKDFNDLLDLVHEEASQLAKATNLSPYDSLISKYDMDYDSSKIDQVFLVIEREIIPKYLDIKKIKSPHVYKSNISDSEILKMIKVKLKQLNFDFDRGRIDQSHHPFCGGATNDVRITTRFEDNILESLSALFHETGHGAVSYTHLRAHETR
;
A
#
# COMPACT_ATOMS: atom_id res chain seq x y z
N LYS A 1 -10.51 8.09 14.92
CA LYS A 1 -11.29 9.19 14.33
C LYS A 1 -10.41 10.09 13.46
N LYS A 2 -9.32 10.72 13.96
CA LYS A 2 -8.43 11.63 13.20
C LYS A 2 -7.83 10.95 11.94
N LYS A 3 -7.39 9.68 12.00
CA LYS A 3 -6.88 8.95 10.82
C LYS A 3 -7.90 8.93 9.67
N LEU A 4 -9.16 8.63 9.97
CA LEU A 4 -10.24 8.60 8.97
C LEU A 4 -10.52 9.98 8.37
N THR A 5 -10.47 11.04 9.20
CA THR A 5 -10.61 12.42 8.72
C THR A 5 -9.46 12.76 7.76
N CYS A 6 -8.21 12.48 8.13
CA CYS A 6 -7.05 12.71 7.26
C CYS A 6 -7.14 11.91 5.97
N GLU A 7 -7.58 10.65 6.00
CA GLU A 7 -7.76 9.84 4.81
C GLU A 7 -8.79 10.45 3.84
N HIS A 8 -9.92 10.94 4.37
CA HIS A 8 -10.93 11.62 3.56
C HIS A 8 -10.38 12.90 2.91
N LEU A 9 -9.76 13.77 3.73
CA LEU A 9 -9.16 15.01 3.26
C LEU A 9 -8.00 14.77 2.27
N TRP A 10 -7.22 13.69 2.47
CA TRP A 10 -6.17 13.32 1.52
C TRP A 10 -6.72 12.98 0.14
N ARG A 11 -7.84 12.25 0.06
CA ARG A 11 -8.48 11.95 -1.22
C ARG A 11 -8.93 13.22 -1.94
N GLU A 12 -9.47 14.18 -1.20
CA GLU A 12 -9.87 15.48 -1.74
C GLU A 12 -8.64 16.30 -2.18
N ALA A 13 -7.64 16.44 -1.32
CA ALA A 13 -6.38 17.14 -1.60
C ALA A 13 -5.69 16.59 -2.84
N ARG A 14 -5.63 15.25 -2.98
CA ARG A 14 -5.04 14.59 -4.14
C ARG A 14 -5.83 14.85 -5.42
N SER A 15 -7.17 14.81 -5.37
CA SER A 15 -8.01 15.07 -6.54
C SER A 15 -7.88 16.50 -7.05
N LYS A 16 -7.63 17.46 -6.15
CA LYS A 16 -7.46 18.87 -6.45
C LYS A 16 -6.00 19.29 -6.63
N ASN A 17 -5.04 18.38 -6.38
CA ASN A 17 -3.61 18.66 -6.32
C ASN A 17 -3.27 19.83 -5.38
N ASP A 18 -3.95 19.87 -4.22
CA ASP A 18 -3.85 20.92 -3.21
C ASP A 18 -3.64 20.33 -1.82
N SER A 19 -2.39 20.39 -1.33
CA SER A 19 -2.00 19.86 -0.02
C SER A 19 -2.53 20.69 1.16
N SER A 20 -2.89 21.95 0.96
CA SER A 20 -3.38 22.84 2.02
C SER A 20 -4.68 22.33 2.67
N ILE A 21 -5.47 21.56 1.93
CA ILE A 21 -6.72 20.94 2.38
C ILE A 21 -6.52 20.00 3.58
N ILE A 22 -5.40 19.29 3.63
CA ILE A 22 -5.12 18.30 4.68
C ILE A 22 -4.17 18.82 5.77
N GLU A 23 -3.42 19.87 5.51
CA GLU A 23 -2.25 20.30 6.30
C GLU A 23 -2.54 20.39 7.80
N LYS A 24 -3.62 21.07 8.17
CA LYS A 24 -4.00 21.23 9.60
C LYS A 24 -4.30 19.88 10.25
N ASP A 25 -5.18 19.08 9.65
CA ASP A 25 -5.60 17.81 10.24
C ASP A 25 -4.47 16.78 10.27
N PHE A 26 -3.54 16.87 9.30
CA PHE A 26 -2.33 16.06 9.28
C PHE A 26 -1.37 16.44 10.41
N ASN A 27 -1.15 17.72 10.65
CA ASN A 27 -0.34 18.17 11.79
C ASN A 27 -0.97 17.76 13.13
N ASP A 28 -2.26 17.93 13.31
CA ASP A 28 -2.98 17.45 14.49
C ASP A 28 -2.82 15.92 14.68
N LEU A 29 -2.77 15.15 13.58
CA LEU A 29 -2.53 13.70 13.62
C LEU A 29 -1.08 13.38 14.02
N LEU A 30 -0.10 14.12 13.50
CA LEU A 30 1.31 13.97 13.88
C LEU A 30 1.54 14.24 15.37
N ASP A 31 0.90 15.26 15.91
CA ASP A 31 0.99 15.57 17.35
C ASP A 31 0.48 14.40 18.21
N LEU A 32 -0.65 13.79 17.82
CA LEU A 32 -1.16 12.59 18.48
C LEU A 32 -0.22 11.38 18.36
N VAL A 33 0.45 11.21 17.21
CA VAL A 33 1.44 10.14 17.01
C VAL A 33 2.69 10.38 17.87
N HIS A 34 3.14 11.63 17.99
CA HIS A 34 4.26 11.99 18.86
C HIS A 34 3.92 11.74 20.35
N GLU A 35 2.70 12.07 20.77
CA GLU A 35 2.24 11.78 22.12
C GLU A 35 2.18 10.27 22.38
N GLU A 36 1.59 9.49 21.46
CA GLU A 36 1.57 8.02 21.53
C GLU A 36 2.98 7.45 21.65
N ALA A 37 3.90 7.86 20.77
CA ALA A 37 5.29 7.41 20.77
C ALA A 37 5.99 7.72 22.09
N SER A 38 5.76 8.91 22.65
CA SER A 38 6.33 9.34 23.93
C SER A 38 5.81 8.50 25.11
N GLN A 39 4.54 8.15 25.12
CA GLN A 39 3.96 7.29 26.15
C GLN A 39 4.46 5.85 26.05
N LEU A 40 4.53 5.32 24.82
CA LEU A 40 5.09 3.97 24.57
C LEU A 40 6.56 3.90 24.97
N ALA A 41 7.36 4.92 24.65
CA ALA A 41 8.78 4.99 25.03
C ALA A 41 8.99 4.86 26.52
N LYS A 42 8.14 5.54 27.34
CA LYS A 42 8.18 5.43 28.79
C LYS A 42 7.83 4.02 29.29
N ALA A 43 6.90 3.34 28.61
CA ALA A 43 6.46 2.00 29.01
C ALA A 43 7.44 0.90 28.57
N THR A 44 8.11 1.07 27.42
CA THR A 44 8.99 0.06 26.82
C THR A 44 10.47 0.29 27.12
N ASN A 45 10.84 1.47 27.63
CA ASN A 45 12.22 1.92 27.79
C ASN A 45 13.01 1.93 26.46
N LEU A 46 12.32 2.15 25.36
CA LEU A 46 12.89 2.31 24.01
C LEU A 46 12.88 3.79 23.62
N SER A 47 13.53 4.13 22.49
CA SER A 47 13.33 5.43 21.88
C SER A 47 11.87 5.60 21.42
N PRO A 48 11.35 6.83 21.27
CA PRO A 48 9.99 7.04 20.74
C PRO A 48 9.77 6.37 19.39
N TYR A 49 10.76 6.42 18.51
CA TYR A 49 10.68 5.80 17.18
C TYR A 49 10.70 4.26 17.26
N ASP A 50 11.61 3.69 18.04
CA ASP A 50 11.69 2.23 18.21
C ASP A 50 10.45 1.67 18.92
N SER A 51 9.84 2.44 19.80
CA SER A 51 8.56 2.08 20.42
C SER A 51 7.41 1.97 19.41
N LEU A 52 7.42 2.80 18.36
CA LEU A 52 6.46 2.67 17.28
C LEU A 52 6.78 1.46 16.38
N ILE A 53 8.05 1.18 16.11
CA ILE A 53 8.48 -0.02 15.36
C ILE A 53 8.02 -1.28 16.09
N SER A 54 8.22 -1.36 17.40
CA SER A 54 7.88 -2.53 18.22
C SER A 54 6.41 -2.91 18.22
N LYS A 55 5.51 -1.99 17.83
CA LYS A 55 4.08 -2.30 17.61
C LYS A 55 3.83 -3.25 16.45
N TYR A 56 4.75 -3.29 15.49
CA TYR A 56 4.64 -4.09 14.28
C TYR A 56 5.62 -5.25 14.27
N ASP A 57 6.83 -5.02 14.76
CA ASP A 57 7.88 -6.02 14.83
C ASP A 57 8.76 -5.78 16.08
N MET A 58 8.67 -6.70 17.03
CA MET A 58 9.41 -6.61 18.29
C MET A 58 10.90 -7.02 18.16
N ASP A 59 11.27 -7.68 17.08
CA ASP A 59 12.62 -8.16 16.82
C ASP A 59 13.49 -7.10 16.11
N TYR A 60 12.87 -6.01 15.63
CA TYR A 60 13.54 -4.92 14.90
C TYR A 60 13.53 -3.62 15.68
N ASP A 61 14.63 -2.90 15.56
CA ASP A 61 14.82 -1.52 16.01
C ASP A 61 15.42 -0.68 14.86
N SER A 62 15.51 0.63 15.05
CA SER A 62 16.08 1.54 14.06
C SER A 62 17.50 1.15 13.66
N SER A 63 18.32 0.67 14.60
CA SER A 63 19.72 0.28 14.33
C SER A 63 19.80 -0.92 13.38
N LYS A 64 18.97 -1.94 13.57
CA LYS A 64 18.90 -3.10 12.66
C LYS A 64 18.38 -2.70 11.29
N ILE A 65 17.38 -1.82 11.25
CA ILE A 65 16.82 -1.30 9.99
C ILE A 65 17.90 -0.52 9.23
N ASP A 66 18.67 0.33 9.92
CA ASP A 66 19.77 1.08 9.31
C ASP A 66 20.82 0.15 8.70
N GLN A 67 21.16 -0.95 9.36
CA GLN A 67 22.09 -1.96 8.80
C GLN A 67 21.55 -2.56 7.49
N VAL A 68 20.25 -2.86 7.42
CA VAL A 68 19.61 -3.34 6.19
C VAL A 68 19.66 -2.27 5.10
N PHE A 69 19.35 -1.04 5.42
CA PHE A 69 19.41 0.06 4.44
C PHE A 69 20.82 0.34 3.95
N LEU A 70 21.84 0.25 4.79
CA LEU A 70 23.23 0.36 4.35
C LEU A 70 23.62 -0.71 3.34
N VAL A 71 23.12 -1.95 3.50
CA VAL A 71 23.34 -3.01 2.51
C VAL A 71 22.60 -2.70 1.22
N ILE A 72 21.35 -2.23 1.28
CA ILE A 72 20.57 -1.84 0.09
C ILE A 72 21.26 -0.69 -0.65
N GLU A 73 21.70 0.33 0.07
CA GLU A 73 22.40 1.48 -0.50
C GLU A 73 23.69 1.07 -1.21
N ARG A 74 24.46 0.21 -0.60
CA ARG A 74 25.74 -0.23 -1.16
C ARG A 74 25.61 -1.22 -2.31
N GLU A 75 24.69 -2.19 -2.20
CA GLU A 75 24.65 -3.34 -3.10
C GLU A 75 23.53 -3.24 -4.16
N ILE A 76 22.40 -2.57 -3.85
CA ILE A 76 21.21 -2.57 -4.69
C ILE A 76 21.07 -1.28 -5.47
N ILE A 77 21.22 -0.13 -4.81
CA ILE A 77 21.03 1.17 -5.46
C ILE A 77 21.95 1.35 -6.68
N PRO A 78 23.25 1.02 -6.66
CA PRO A 78 24.10 1.14 -7.85
C PRO A 78 23.59 0.30 -9.02
N LYS A 79 23.16 -0.93 -8.75
CA LYS A 79 22.58 -1.82 -9.79
C LYS A 79 21.29 -1.25 -10.36
N TYR A 80 20.43 -0.70 -9.52
CA TYR A 80 19.20 -0.03 -9.96
C TYR A 80 19.50 1.17 -10.85
N LEU A 81 20.46 1.99 -10.49
CA LEU A 81 20.87 3.15 -11.29
C LEU A 81 21.44 2.75 -12.66
N ASP A 82 22.11 1.60 -12.76
CA ASP A 82 22.58 1.06 -14.03
C ASP A 82 21.41 0.56 -14.89
N ILE A 83 20.43 -0.11 -14.30
CA ILE A 83 19.22 -0.55 -15.01
C ILE A 83 18.41 0.66 -15.50
N LYS A 84 18.34 1.75 -14.74
CA LYS A 84 17.65 2.98 -15.13
C LYS A 84 18.22 3.63 -16.41
N LYS A 85 19.44 3.32 -16.80
CA LYS A 85 20.05 3.75 -18.08
C LYS A 85 19.45 3.00 -19.28
N ILE A 86 18.79 1.87 -19.06
CA ILE A 86 18.08 1.13 -20.10
C ILE A 86 16.82 1.92 -20.48
N LYS A 87 16.58 2.08 -21.79
CA LYS A 87 15.39 2.80 -22.27
C LYS A 87 14.14 2.22 -21.64
N SER A 88 13.31 3.11 -21.12
CA SER A 88 12.00 2.76 -20.59
C SER A 88 11.19 1.96 -21.63
N PRO A 89 10.54 0.87 -21.26
CA PRO A 89 9.68 0.16 -22.21
C PRO A 89 8.58 1.08 -22.74
N HIS A 90 8.10 0.79 -23.94
CA HIS A 90 7.01 1.56 -24.55
C HIS A 90 5.80 1.62 -23.61
N VAL A 91 5.28 2.81 -23.39
CA VAL A 91 3.98 2.98 -22.72
C VAL A 91 2.90 2.48 -23.67
N TYR A 92 2.24 1.39 -23.30
CA TYR A 92 1.11 0.87 -24.04
C TYR A 92 -0.15 1.64 -23.64
N LYS A 93 -0.47 2.69 -24.40
CA LYS A 93 -1.78 3.34 -24.29
C LYS A 93 -2.84 2.39 -24.84
N SER A 94 -3.84 2.12 -24.05
CA SER A 94 -4.97 1.30 -24.46
C SER A 94 -6.13 2.20 -24.89
N ASN A 95 -6.73 1.91 -26.05
CA ASN A 95 -8.01 2.50 -26.46
C ASN A 95 -9.22 1.71 -25.93
N ILE A 96 -8.98 0.74 -25.06
CA ILE A 96 -10.00 -0.12 -24.45
C ILE A 96 -10.59 0.63 -23.25
N SER A 97 -11.92 0.62 -23.12
CA SER A 97 -12.57 1.25 -21.98
C SER A 97 -12.27 0.53 -20.66
N ASP A 98 -12.28 1.26 -19.54
CA ASP A 98 -12.06 0.70 -18.19
C ASP A 98 -13.00 -0.49 -17.91
N SER A 99 -14.25 -0.44 -18.41
CA SER A 99 -15.22 -1.51 -18.24
C SER A 99 -14.83 -2.80 -18.98
N GLU A 100 -14.23 -2.68 -20.15
CA GLU A 100 -13.73 -3.83 -20.92
C GLU A 100 -12.47 -4.40 -20.31
N ILE A 101 -11.55 -3.54 -19.87
CA ILE A 101 -10.37 -3.93 -19.11
C ILE A 101 -10.79 -4.72 -17.87
N LEU A 102 -11.78 -4.22 -17.10
CA LEU A 102 -12.28 -4.90 -15.91
C LEU A 102 -12.90 -6.27 -16.22
N LYS A 103 -13.63 -6.41 -17.34
CA LYS A 103 -14.16 -7.72 -17.77
C LYS A 103 -13.06 -8.71 -18.09
N MET A 104 -12.05 -8.30 -18.85
CA MET A 104 -10.89 -9.14 -19.19
C MET A 104 -10.15 -9.58 -17.91
N ILE A 105 -9.95 -8.66 -17.00
CA ILE A 105 -9.27 -8.88 -15.73
C ILE A 105 -10.02 -9.91 -14.88
N LYS A 106 -11.34 -9.78 -14.73
CA LYS A 106 -12.15 -10.75 -13.95
C LYS A 106 -11.97 -12.18 -14.42
N VAL A 107 -11.85 -12.40 -15.73
CA VAL A 107 -11.55 -13.73 -16.29
C VAL A 107 -10.19 -14.24 -15.80
N LYS A 108 -9.16 -13.36 -15.84
CA LYS A 108 -7.80 -13.74 -15.39
C LYS A 108 -7.72 -13.98 -13.89
N LEU A 109 -8.41 -13.19 -13.09
CA LEU A 109 -8.43 -13.36 -11.64
C LEU A 109 -9.12 -14.68 -11.23
N LYS A 110 -10.15 -15.10 -11.95
CA LYS A 110 -10.71 -16.45 -11.76
C LYS A 110 -9.67 -17.55 -12.02
N GLN A 111 -8.83 -17.40 -13.05
CA GLN A 111 -7.74 -18.32 -13.32
C GLN A 111 -6.66 -18.33 -12.23
N LEU A 112 -6.51 -17.22 -11.49
CA LEU A 112 -5.63 -17.08 -10.32
C LEU A 112 -6.34 -17.46 -9.00
N ASN A 113 -7.48 -18.15 -9.08
CA ASN A 113 -8.27 -18.60 -7.92
C ASN A 113 -8.84 -17.44 -7.05
N PHE A 114 -9.05 -16.25 -7.62
CA PHE A 114 -9.80 -15.23 -6.91
C PHE A 114 -11.27 -15.62 -6.86
N ASP A 115 -11.79 -15.74 -5.65
CA ASP A 115 -13.16 -16.17 -5.38
C ASP A 115 -14.10 -14.96 -5.36
N PHE A 116 -14.87 -14.79 -6.42
CA PHE A 116 -15.83 -13.69 -6.56
C PHE A 116 -17.11 -13.87 -5.72
N ASP A 117 -17.34 -15.05 -5.14
CA ASP A 117 -18.45 -15.28 -4.20
C ASP A 117 -18.10 -14.74 -2.80
N ARG A 118 -16.80 -14.67 -2.49
CA ARG A 118 -16.26 -14.14 -1.24
C ARG A 118 -15.41 -12.89 -1.42
N GLY A 119 -15.45 -12.26 -2.59
CA GLY A 119 -14.66 -11.07 -2.84
C GLY A 119 -15.16 -10.25 -4.03
N ARG A 120 -14.73 -9.01 -4.08
CA ARG A 120 -15.07 -8.11 -5.18
C ARG A 120 -13.93 -7.15 -5.51
N ILE A 121 -14.02 -6.55 -6.71
CA ILE A 121 -13.10 -5.55 -7.20
C ILE A 121 -13.87 -4.26 -7.42
N ASP A 122 -13.38 -3.18 -6.83
CA ASP A 122 -13.91 -1.83 -6.97
C ASP A 122 -12.85 -0.88 -7.55
N GLN A 123 -13.28 0.18 -8.19
CA GLN A 123 -12.37 1.25 -8.63
C GLN A 123 -12.12 2.23 -7.49
N SER A 124 -10.87 2.65 -7.31
CA SER A 124 -10.46 3.61 -6.26
C SER A 124 -9.27 4.46 -6.73
N HIS A 125 -8.99 5.53 -6.02
CA HIS A 125 -7.82 6.37 -6.27
C HIS A 125 -6.48 5.70 -5.94
N HIS A 126 -6.50 4.63 -5.17
CA HIS A 126 -5.31 3.86 -4.81
C HIS A 126 -5.63 2.37 -4.82
N PRO A 127 -4.80 1.52 -5.48
CA PRO A 127 -4.90 0.07 -5.35
C PRO A 127 -4.75 -0.33 -3.88
N PHE A 128 -5.58 -1.26 -3.45
CA PHE A 128 -5.58 -1.74 -2.07
C PHE A 128 -6.28 -3.09 -2.00
N CYS A 129 -5.81 -3.98 -1.13
CA CYS A 129 -6.51 -5.19 -0.74
C CYS A 129 -6.82 -5.16 0.76
N GLY A 130 -8.03 -5.54 1.13
CA GLY A 130 -8.47 -5.61 2.52
C GLY A 130 -9.74 -6.42 2.68
N GLY A 131 -10.30 -6.39 3.89
CA GLY A 131 -11.51 -7.10 4.22
C GLY A 131 -11.26 -8.27 5.19
N ALA A 132 -12.00 -9.35 5.00
CA ALA A 132 -11.92 -10.55 5.82
C ALA A 132 -11.92 -11.80 4.91
N THR A 133 -11.64 -12.98 5.47
CA THR A 133 -11.55 -14.25 4.72
C THR A 133 -12.78 -14.53 3.85
N ASN A 134 -13.95 -14.08 4.27
CA ASN A 134 -15.21 -14.25 3.55
C ASN A 134 -15.72 -12.97 2.86
N ASP A 135 -14.94 -11.87 2.86
CA ASP A 135 -15.26 -10.60 2.20
C ASP A 135 -13.96 -9.91 1.82
N VAL A 136 -13.26 -10.44 0.84
CA VAL A 136 -12.00 -9.88 0.33
C VAL A 136 -12.32 -8.77 -0.67
N ARG A 137 -11.81 -7.58 -0.41
CA ARG A 137 -12.06 -6.39 -1.25
C ARG A 137 -10.76 -5.91 -1.85
N ILE A 138 -10.70 -5.90 -3.17
CA ILE A 138 -9.59 -5.34 -3.94
C ILE A 138 -10.07 -4.05 -4.57
N THR A 139 -9.24 -3.04 -4.53
CA THR A 139 -9.44 -1.83 -5.32
C THR A 139 -8.36 -1.70 -6.39
N THR A 140 -8.71 -1.11 -7.50
CA THR A 140 -7.78 -0.81 -8.59
C THR A 140 -8.00 0.59 -9.11
N ARG A 141 -6.96 1.11 -9.78
CA ARG A 141 -7.01 2.37 -10.52
C ARG A 141 -6.59 2.09 -11.95
N PHE A 142 -7.30 2.66 -12.91
CA PHE A 142 -6.90 2.61 -14.30
C PHE A 142 -6.02 3.80 -14.63
N GLU A 143 -4.85 3.53 -15.17
CA GLU A 143 -3.88 4.50 -15.65
C GLU A 143 -3.84 4.47 -17.17
N ASP A 144 -3.26 5.52 -17.77
CA ASP A 144 -3.02 5.57 -19.22
C ASP A 144 -2.20 4.37 -19.72
N ASN A 145 -1.32 3.85 -18.88
CA ASN A 145 -0.54 2.65 -19.15
C ASN A 145 -1.27 1.42 -18.59
N ILE A 146 -1.87 0.64 -19.47
CA ILE A 146 -2.59 -0.59 -19.10
C ILE A 146 -1.73 -1.59 -18.32
N LEU A 147 -0.42 -1.65 -18.58
CA LEU A 147 0.47 -2.58 -17.88
C LEU A 147 0.65 -2.19 -16.40
N GLU A 148 0.65 -0.90 -16.08
CA GLU A 148 0.69 -0.42 -14.69
C GLU A 148 -0.60 -0.79 -13.95
N SER A 149 -1.76 -0.58 -14.59
CA SER A 149 -3.06 -0.96 -14.03
C SER A 149 -3.15 -2.47 -13.79
N LEU A 150 -2.69 -3.28 -14.74
CA LEU A 150 -2.67 -4.75 -14.61
C LEU A 150 -1.71 -5.21 -13.52
N SER A 151 -0.50 -4.63 -13.47
CA SER A 151 0.51 -4.98 -12.47
C SER A 151 0.01 -4.69 -11.06
N ALA A 152 -0.56 -3.50 -10.84
CA ALA A 152 -1.15 -3.14 -9.56
C ALA A 152 -2.28 -4.10 -9.15
N LEU A 153 -3.18 -4.42 -10.09
CA LEU A 153 -4.29 -5.32 -9.78
C LEU A 153 -3.83 -6.76 -9.50
N PHE A 154 -2.87 -7.30 -10.24
CA PHE A 154 -2.33 -8.63 -9.96
C PHE A 154 -1.60 -8.66 -8.61
N HIS A 155 -0.93 -7.58 -8.22
CA HIS A 155 -0.33 -7.44 -6.90
C HIS A 155 -1.40 -7.55 -5.79
N GLU A 156 -2.47 -6.74 -5.88
CA GLU A 156 -3.57 -6.78 -4.92
C GLU A 156 -4.32 -8.13 -4.92
N THR A 157 -4.38 -8.80 -6.08
CA THR A 157 -4.95 -10.15 -6.17
C THR A 157 -4.11 -11.16 -5.39
N GLY A 158 -2.79 -11.02 -5.39
CA GLY A 158 -1.89 -11.83 -4.57
C GLY A 158 -2.23 -11.71 -3.08
N HIS A 159 -2.40 -10.49 -2.58
CA HIS A 159 -2.88 -10.25 -1.21
C HIS A 159 -4.25 -10.86 -0.96
N GLY A 160 -5.18 -10.74 -1.93
CA GLY A 160 -6.50 -11.36 -1.86
C GLY A 160 -6.43 -12.88 -1.74
N ALA A 161 -5.58 -13.54 -2.51
CA ALA A 161 -5.39 -14.99 -2.47
C ALA A 161 -4.87 -15.45 -1.09
N VAL A 162 -3.96 -14.69 -0.49
CA VAL A 162 -3.48 -14.94 0.89
C VAL A 162 -4.63 -14.76 1.90
N SER A 163 -5.47 -13.75 1.72
CA SER A 163 -6.59 -13.46 2.61
C SER A 163 -7.61 -14.58 2.69
N TYR A 164 -7.80 -15.39 1.63
CA TYR A 164 -8.70 -16.55 1.65
C TYR A 164 -8.17 -17.71 2.49
N THR A 165 -6.88 -17.81 2.69
CA THR A 165 -6.22 -18.94 3.36
C THR A 165 -5.79 -18.62 4.79
N HIS A 166 -5.58 -17.34 5.11
CA HIS A 166 -5.15 -16.88 6.42
C HIS A 166 -6.23 -16.00 7.08
N LEU A 167 -6.57 -16.29 8.33
CA LEU A 167 -7.57 -15.55 9.10
C LEU A 167 -7.25 -14.06 9.27
N ARG A 168 -5.97 -13.65 9.06
CA ARG A 168 -5.48 -12.28 9.15
C ARG A 168 -4.27 -12.07 8.24
N ALA A 169 -4.52 -11.91 6.95
CA ALA A 169 -3.44 -11.69 5.98
C ALA A 169 -2.66 -10.35 6.17
N HIS A 170 -3.18 -9.43 6.99
CA HIS A 170 -2.55 -8.15 7.32
C HIS A 170 -2.00 -8.10 8.75
N GLU A 171 -2.09 -9.17 9.50
CA GLU A 171 -1.51 -9.31 10.83
C GLU A 171 -0.41 -10.39 10.83
N THR A 172 0.48 -10.36 9.87
CA THR A 172 1.78 -10.98 10.05
C THR A 172 2.53 -10.12 11.05
N ARG A 173 2.47 -10.57 12.31
CA ARG A 173 3.36 -10.09 13.35
C ARG A 173 4.78 -10.50 13.01
#